data_88c4b6bea79b251491f869434c053e83
#
_entry.id   88c4b6bea79b251491f869434c053e83
#
_cell.length_a   1.000
_cell.length_b   1.000
_cell.length_c   1.000
_cell.angle_alpha   90.00
_cell.angle_beta   90.00
_cell.angle_gamma   90.00
#
_symmetry.space_group_name_H-M   'P 1'
#
loop_
_entity.id
_entity.type
_entity.pdbx_description
1 polymer ?
#
loop_
_entity_poly.entity_id
_entity_poly.type
_entity_poly.pdbx_seq_one_letter_code
_entity_poly.pdbx_strand_id
1 'polypeptide(L)'
;MQLLEGHIQHYAWGSHDVIARMTERAAPTTEPEAELWLGAHEAAPSRLLGDGAQGHLDALVAADPQRVLGDLAARFGGRLPFLLKVLAPVQALSIQAHPSAAEAASAPAGTYGDGWAKPEAWYALTDFEVFAGLRPFDDTRALAELLDVEALTGHVAAATAASEPARALLATLLHLSADEQADLADAVVEACRPLAPAEPALDAVVRIAEQHPRDIGLVVLLTMRHVVLRPGDYAFVDAGVLHAGVRGVVVEILANSDNVVRAGLTPKHIDVDELLRIADLDRQIEPERGVLDEGWTCFPASTPYFRLRTATLAPDTLPVPGEDQPRILFALDAPVEVVGSGATVRVAPGQGCFLEAGEQAYVRAVAPDGAVSDAPRPRVFLAAPGEA
;
A
#
# COMPACT_ATOMS: atom_id res chain seq x y z
N MET A 1 15.27 14.32 16.80
CA MET A 1 15.14 14.15 15.32
C MET A 1 16.24 13.23 14.80
N GLN A 2 15.90 12.24 13.95
CA GLN A 2 16.85 11.29 13.37
C GLN A 2 16.68 11.26 11.84
N LEU A 3 17.75 11.44 11.09
CA LEU A 3 17.73 11.22 9.63
C LEU A 3 17.62 9.72 9.36
N LEU A 4 16.72 9.33 8.47
CA LEU A 4 16.46 7.95 8.11
C LEU A 4 16.86 7.67 6.66
N GLU A 5 17.53 6.55 6.45
CA GLU A 5 17.62 5.87 5.17
C GLU A 5 16.64 4.71 5.16
N GLY A 6 15.76 4.68 4.18
CA GLY A 6 14.80 3.60 4.01
C GLY A 6 15.45 2.31 3.52
N HIS A 7 14.78 1.18 3.79
CA HIS A 7 15.19 -0.12 3.27
C HIS A 7 14.53 -0.39 1.92
N ILE A 8 15.31 -0.85 0.93
CA ILE A 8 14.79 -1.18 -0.41
C ILE A 8 14.54 -2.69 -0.49
N GLN A 9 13.33 -3.07 -0.91
CA GLN A 9 12.94 -4.45 -1.17
C GLN A 9 13.08 -4.78 -2.66
N HIS A 10 13.78 -5.89 -2.95
CA HIS A 10 14.13 -6.33 -4.31
C HIS A 10 13.21 -7.44 -4.81
N TYR A 11 11.88 -7.24 -4.68
CA TYR A 11 10.93 -8.20 -5.24
C TYR A 11 10.92 -8.13 -6.76
N ALA A 12 10.71 -9.28 -7.42
CA ALA A 12 10.80 -9.43 -8.88
C ALA A 12 9.82 -8.52 -9.67
N TRP A 13 8.72 -8.11 -9.04
CA TRP A 13 7.71 -7.25 -9.65
C TRP A 13 8.08 -5.74 -9.65
N GLY A 14 9.22 -5.38 -9.06
CA GLY A 14 9.65 -3.98 -8.91
C GLY A 14 10.19 -3.35 -10.19
N SER A 15 10.24 -2.02 -10.20
CA SER A 15 10.86 -1.22 -11.26
C SER A 15 12.39 -1.20 -11.11
N HIS A 16 13.11 -1.15 -12.22
CA HIS A 16 14.56 -0.91 -12.23
C HIS A 16 14.94 0.58 -12.22
N ASP A 17 13.98 1.49 -12.32
CA ASP A 17 14.23 2.92 -12.52
C ASP A 17 13.67 3.82 -11.43
N VAL A 18 12.47 3.54 -10.94
CA VAL A 18 11.65 4.51 -10.19
C VAL A 18 12.29 4.90 -8.87
N ILE A 19 12.56 3.92 -7.99
CA ILE A 19 13.10 4.20 -6.66
C ILE A 19 14.54 4.72 -6.79
N ALA A 20 15.34 4.18 -7.72
CA ALA A 20 16.69 4.67 -7.96
C ALA A 20 16.70 6.15 -8.37
N ARG A 21 15.83 6.56 -9.31
CA ARG A 21 15.71 7.98 -9.70
C ARG A 21 15.20 8.85 -8.58
N MET A 22 14.20 8.39 -7.82
CA MET A 22 13.66 9.10 -6.66
C MET A 22 14.71 9.36 -5.59
N THR A 23 15.65 8.43 -5.40
CA THR A 23 16.74 8.50 -4.43
C THR A 23 18.05 9.04 -5.04
N GLU A 24 17.98 9.71 -6.21
CA GLU A 24 19.09 10.30 -6.94
C GLU A 24 20.27 9.34 -7.21
N ARG A 25 19.95 8.03 -7.37
CA ARG A 25 20.93 6.99 -7.72
C ARG A 25 20.91 6.70 -9.21
N ALA A 26 21.94 6.00 -9.70
CA ALA A 26 22.02 5.57 -11.09
C ALA A 26 20.87 4.60 -11.43
N ALA A 27 20.24 4.83 -12.59
CA ALA A 27 19.17 4.00 -13.14
C ALA A 27 19.48 3.65 -14.62
N PRO A 28 19.12 2.47 -15.12
CA PRO A 28 18.43 1.40 -14.40
C PRO A 28 19.35 0.67 -13.41
N THR A 29 18.74 0.08 -12.37
CA THR A 29 19.45 -0.78 -11.39
C THR A 29 19.61 -2.19 -11.92
N THR A 30 20.59 -2.93 -11.39
CA THR A 30 20.83 -4.34 -11.77
C THR A 30 19.70 -5.25 -11.29
N GLU A 31 19.22 -5.04 -10.06
CA GLU A 31 18.10 -5.76 -9.48
C GLU A 31 16.86 -4.87 -9.47
N PRO A 32 15.63 -5.43 -9.54
CA PRO A 32 14.43 -4.64 -9.39
C PRO A 32 14.36 -4.02 -7.99
N GLU A 33 13.80 -2.83 -7.89
CA GLU A 33 13.50 -2.13 -6.64
C GLU A 33 11.99 -1.95 -6.56
N ALA A 34 11.37 -2.77 -5.72
CA ALA A 34 9.93 -2.89 -5.65
C ALA A 34 9.32 -1.90 -4.66
N GLU A 35 9.93 -1.79 -3.48
CA GLU A 35 9.45 -0.99 -2.38
C GLU A 35 10.60 -0.27 -1.66
N LEU A 36 10.35 0.95 -1.21
CA LEU A 36 11.20 1.68 -0.27
C LEU A 36 10.45 1.80 1.05
N TRP A 37 10.98 1.24 2.13
CA TRP A 37 10.35 1.19 3.46
C TRP A 37 10.95 2.22 4.41
N LEU A 38 10.10 3.02 5.05
CA LEU A 38 10.47 4.00 6.06
C LEU A 38 9.68 3.72 7.34
N GLY A 39 10.35 3.22 8.37
CA GLY A 39 9.74 2.85 9.63
C GLY A 39 10.58 1.90 10.47
N ALA A 40 9.95 1.37 11.52
CA ALA A 40 10.55 0.45 12.49
C ALA A 40 10.05 -0.99 12.30
N HIS A 41 9.92 -1.44 11.05
CA HIS A 41 9.46 -2.80 10.78
C HIS A 41 10.58 -3.81 11.10
N GLU A 42 10.26 -4.87 11.84
CA GLU A 42 11.23 -5.85 12.33
C GLU A 42 12.11 -6.47 11.22
N ALA A 43 11.49 -6.80 10.08
CA ALA A 43 12.20 -7.43 8.97
C ALA A 43 13.08 -6.46 8.16
N ALA A 44 12.75 -5.16 8.16
CA ALA A 44 13.42 -4.17 7.32
C ALA A 44 13.32 -2.75 7.93
N PRO A 45 13.93 -2.52 9.10
CA PRO A 45 13.88 -1.22 9.75
C PRO A 45 14.75 -0.19 9.02
N SER A 46 14.32 1.08 9.05
CA SER A 46 15.11 2.19 8.53
C SER A 46 16.43 2.35 9.29
N ARG A 47 17.50 2.61 8.57
CA ARG A 47 18.82 2.90 9.13
C ARG A 47 18.88 4.35 9.64
N LEU A 48 19.45 4.55 10.81
CA LEU A 48 19.73 5.88 11.36
C LEU A 48 20.99 6.45 10.71
N LEU A 49 20.92 7.71 10.27
CA LEU A 49 22.03 8.44 9.66
C LEU A 49 22.42 9.66 10.51
N GLY A 50 23.70 10.04 10.46
CA GLY A 50 24.23 11.24 11.10
C GLY A 50 25.42 10.94 12.01
N ASP A 51 26.08 11.99 12.51
CA ASP A 51 27.26 11.89 13.37
C ASP A 51 26.88 11.23 14.72
N GLY A 52 27.46 10.05 14.98
CA GLY A 52 27.16 9.26 16.19
C GLY A 52 25.89 8.42 16.13
N ALA A 53 25.07 8.52 15.09
CA ALA A 53 23.93 7.62 14.88
C ALA A 53 24.43 6.24 14.47
N GLN A 54 24.04 5.22 15.23
CA GLN A 54 24.34 3.81 14.90
C GLN A 54 23.07 2.97 15.09
N GLY A 55 22.83 2.05 14.16
CA GLY A 55 21.74 1.09 14.23
C GLY A 55 20.52 1.50 13.42
N HIS A 56 19.37 1.00 13.83
CA HIS A 56 18.11 1.09 13.11
C HIS A 56 17.00 1.68 14.00
N LEU A 57 15.92 2.12 13.37
CA LEU A 57 14.82 2.79 14.06
C LEU A 57 14.07 1.88 15.04
N ASP A 58 13.95 0.59 14.74
CA ASP A 58 13.36 -0.41 15.62
C ASP A 58 14.13 -0.53 16.95
N ALA A 59 15.45 -0.56 16.88
CA ALA A 59 16.32 -0.60 18.06
C ALA A 59 16.23 0.71 18.88
N LEU A 60 16.13 1.86 18.22
CA LEU A 60 15.92 3.14 18.90
C LEU A 60 14.59 3.15 19.66
N VAL A 61 13.51 2.69 19.02
CA VAL A 61 12.17 2.58 19.64
C VAL A 61 12.20 1.58 20.82
N ALA A 62 12.81 0.41 20.62
CA ALA A 62 12.88 -0.63 21.64
C ALA A 62 13.70 -0.24 22.87
N ALA A 63 14.72 0.61 22.70
CA ALA A 63 15.59 1.06 23.81
C ALA A 63 14.85 1.93 24.84
N ASP A 64 13.91 2.78 24.39
CA ASP A 64 13.11 3.64 25.29
C ASP A 64 11.77 3.99 24.62
N PRO A 65 10.81 3.04 24.58
CA PRO A 65 9.53 3.23 23.91
C PRO A 65 8.73 4.42 24.46
N GLN A 66 8.79 4.66 25.78
CA GLN A 66 8.05 5.74 26.42
C GLN A 66 8.54 7.12 25.97
N ARG A 67 9.85 7.32 25.87
CA ARG A 67 10.44 8.56 25.39
C ARG A 67 10.16 8.77 23.91
N VAL A 68 10.32 7.71 23.10
CA VAL A 68 10.24 7.80 21.65
C VAL A 68 8.81 7.91 21.15
N LEU A 69 7.88 7.16 21.73
CA LEU A 69 6.49 7.04 21.30
C LEU A 69 5.49 7.82 22.16
N GLY A 70 5.94 8.32 23.35
CA GLY A 70 5.04 8.96 24.31
C GLY A 70 3.97 8.02 24.83
N ASP A 71 2.75 8.52 24.97
CA ASP A 71 1.60 7.75 25.46
C ASP A 71 1.20 6.56 24.57
N LEU A 72 1.64 6.56 23.32
CA LEU A 72 1.37 5.47 22.37
C LEU A 72 2.17 4.20 22.70
N ALA A 73 3.26 4.28 23.47
CA ALA A 73 4.02 3.12 23.88
C ALA A 73 3.16 2.06 24.57
N ALA A 74 2.28 2.48 25.49
CA ALA A 74 1.37 1.56 26.16
C ALA A 74 0.30 0.98 25.23
N ARG A 75 -0.23 1.81 24.30
CA ARG A 75 -1.30 1.44 23.38
C ARG A 75 -0.85 0.40 22.34
N PHE A 76 0.38 0.52 21.83
CA PHE A 76 0.91 -0.30 20.75
C PHE A 76 2.03 -1.25 21.21
N GLY A 77 2.12 -1.54 22.54
CA GLY A 77 3.10 -2.49 23.07
C GLY A 77 4.55 -2.11 22.79
N GLY A 78 4.87 -0.81 22.78
CA GLY A 78 6.22 -0.31 22.52
C GLY A 78 6.65 -0.35 21.06
N ARG A 79 5.73 -0.56 20.12
CA ARG A 79 6.00 -0.61 18.67
C ARG A 79 5.51 0.67 17.99
N LEU A 80 6.25 1.15 16.98
CA LEU A 80 5.76 2.20 16.08
C LEU A 80 4.59 1.62 15.28
N PRO A 81 3.38 2.24 15.30
CA PRO A 81 2.17 1.59 14.79
C PRO A 81 2.04 1.61 13.27
N PHE A 82 2.84 2.39 12.55
CA PHE A 82 2.75 2.54 11.11
C PHE A 82 4.06 2.24 10.40
N LEU A 83 3.95 1.94 9.13
CA LEU A 83 5.02 1.85 8.17
C LEU A 83 4.67 2.70 6.95
N LEU A 84 5.63 3.52 6.49
CA LEU A 84 5.49 4.30 5.27
C LEU A 84 6.32 3.64 4.18
N LYS A 85 5.75 3.52 2.99
CA LYS A 85 6.45 2.93 1.84
C LYS A 85 6.26 3.76 0.57
N VAL A 86 7.15 3.56 -0.38
CA VAL A 86 6.90 3.84 -1.79
C VAL A 86 6.88 2.51 -2.52
N LEU A 87 5.81 2.23 -3.25
CA LEU A 87 5.68 1.05 -4.10
C LEU A 87 5.85 1.44 -5.56
N ALA A 88 6.61 0.66 -6.30
CA ALA A 88 6.88 0.88 -7.73
C ALA A 88 6.68 -0.40 -8.56
N PRO A 89 5.47 -1.00 -8.56
CA PRO A 89 5.19 -2.20 -9.32
C PRO A 89 5.20 -1.94 -10.83
N VAL A 90 5.82 -2.85 -11.57
CA VAL A 90 5.73 -3.00 -13.03
C VAL A 90 5.04 -4.30 -13.42
N GLN A 91 4.78 -5.18 -12.44
CA GLN A 91 4.01 -6.41 -12.56
C GLN A 91 2.96 -6.45 -11.44
N ALA A 92 1.89 -7.21 -11.67
CA ALA A 92 0.81 -7.32 -10.68
C ALA A 92 1.29 -8.00 -9.39
N LEU A 93 0.86 -7.45 -8.27
CA LEU A 93 0.98 -8.06 -6.96
C LEU A 93 -0.09 -9.16 -6.80
N SER A 94 0.09 -10.04 -5.80
CA SER A 94 -0.95 -11.00 -5.45
C SER A 94 -2.26 -10.31 -5.06
N ILE A 95 -3.39 -10.96 -5.37
CA ILE A 95 -4.67 -10.57 -4.80
C ILE A 95 -4.63 -10.92 -3.31
N GLN A 96 -4.97 -9.96 -2.46
CA GLN A 96 -4.84 -10.11 -1.01
C GLN A 96 -5.94 -9.36 -0.25
N ALA A 97 -6.16 -9.81 0.99
CA ALA A 97 -6.95 -9.11 1.99
C ALA A 97 -6.22 -9.20 3.35
N HIS A 98 -6.54 -8.28 4.24
CA HIS A 98 -5.93 -8.21 5.56
C HIS A 98 -6.98 -8.37 6.66
N PRO A 99 -6.68 -9.07 7.77
CA PRO A 99 -7.64 -9.23 8.86
C PRO A 99 -7.87 -7.91 9.61
N SER A 100 -9.04 -7.77 10.21
CA SER A 100 -9.26 -6.83 11.30
C SER A 100 -8.55 -7.31 12.57
N ALA A 101 -8.39 -6.45 13.57
CA ALA A 101 -7.78 -6.83 14.86
C ALA A 101 -8.57 -7.94 15.56
N ALA A 102 -9.90 -7.92 15.46
CA ALA A 102 -10.75 -8.97 16.04
C ALA A 102 -10.55 -10.32 15.35
N GLU A 103 -10.42 -10.31 14.04
CA GLU A 103 -10.16 -11.51 13.23
C GLU A 103 -8.77 -12.07 13.46
N ALA A 104 -7.74 -11.20 13.51
CA ALA A 104 -6.38 -11.61 13.80
C ALA A 104 -6.27 -12.23 15.20
N ALA A 105 -6.91 -11.61 16.21
CA ALA A 105 -6.90 -12.11 17.58
C ALA A 105 -7.68 -13.43 17.77
N SER A 106 -8.70 -13.69 16.94
CA SER A 106 -9.53 -14.89 17.02
C SER A 106 -9.05 -16.05 16.13
N ALA A 107 -8.07 -15.82 15.28
CA ALA A 107 -7.54 -16.83 14.38
C ALA A 107 -6.78 -17.94 15.12
N PRO A 108 -6.70 -19.16 14.58
CA PRO A 108 -5.85 -20.21 15.13
C PRO A 108 -4.39 -19.76 15.29
N ALA A 109 -3.71 -20.28 16.30
CA ALA A 109 -2.32 -19.93 16.54
C ALA A 109 -1.43 -20.25 15.31
N GLY A 110 -0.64 -19.27 14.88
CA GLY A 110 0.25 -19.39 13.72
C GLY A 110 -0.37 -19.01 12.37
N THR A 111 -1.65 -18.63 12.33
CA THR A 111 -2.27 -18.07 11.11
C THR A 111 -1.68 -16.70 10.77
N TYR A 112 -1.50 -15.85 11.77
CA TYR A 112 -0.98 -14.50 11.65
C TYR A 112 0.28 -14.29 12.50
N GLY A 113 1.09 -13.33 12.09
CA GLY A 113 2.31 -12.96 12.82
C GLY A 113 2.05 -12.16 14.09
N ASP A 114 0.97 -11.39 14.12
CA ASP A 114 0.56 -10.58 15.27
C ASP A 114 -0.97 -10.41 15.32
N GLY A 115 -1.48 -9.79 16.39
CA GLY A 115 -2.91 -9.55 16.60
C GLY A 115 -3.40 -8.20 16.05
N TRP A 116 -2.64 -7.53 15.16
CA TRP A 116 -3.02 -6.23 14.62
C TRP A 116 -3.86 -6.37 13.34
N ALA A 117 -4.78 -5.44 13.16
CA ALA A 117 -5.33 -5.20 11.83
C ALA A 117 -4.24 -4.64 10.93
N LYS A 118 -4.44 -4.79 9.62
CA LYS A 118 -3.54 -4.20 8.63
C LYS A 118 -4.32 -3.36 7.62
N PRO A 119 -4.99 -2.27 8.04
CA PRO A 119 -5.47 -1.27 7.09
C PRO A 119 -4.29 -0.62 6.38
N GLU A 120 -4.54 -0.17 5.15
CA GLU A 120 -3.57 0.47 4.27
C GLU A 120 -4.18 1.72 3.65
N ALA A 121 -3.35 2.60 3.11
CA ALA A 121 -3.81 3.68 2.26
C ALA A 121 -2.76 4.00 1.20
N TRP A 122 -3.22 4.39 0.03
CA TRP A 122 -2.39 4.72 -1.13
C TRP A 122 -2.59 6.17 -1.54
N TYR A 123 -1.48 6.87 -1.78
CA TYR A 123 -1.46 8.16 -2.45
C TYR A 123 -0.74 8.00 -3.79
N ALA A 124 -1.45 8.19 -4.89
CA ALA A 124 -0.91 7.97 -6.22
C ALA A 124 0.08 9.06 -6.62
N LEU A 125 1.30 8.65 -7.00
CA LEU A 125 2.33 9.53 -7.55
C LEU A 125 2.27 9.58 -9.09
N THR A 126 1.86 8.48 -9.69
CA THR A 126 1.55 8.33 -11.11
C THR A 126 0.16 7.75 -11.27
N ASP A 127 -0.31 7.53 -12.48
CA ASP A 127 -1.46 6.64 -12.69
C ASP A 127 -1.14 5.30 -12.02
N PHE A 128 -1.96 4.88 -11.06
CA PHE A 128 -1.82 3.63 -10.33
C PHE A 128 -3.01 2.73 -10.63
N GLU A 129 -2.74 1.68 -11.37
CA GLU A 129 -3.73 0.68 -11.77
C GLU A 129 -3.87 -0.36 -10.66
N VAL A 130 -5.11 -0.62 -10.22
CA VAL A 130 -5.42 -1.53 -9.12
C VAL A 130 -6.76 -2.21 -9.33
N PHE A 131 -6.88 -3.46 -8.89
CA PHE A 131 -8.16 -4.10 -8.64
C PHE A 131 -8.46 -3.99 -7.14
N ALA A 132 -9.65 -3.47 -6.76
CA ALA A 132 -9.94 -3.22 -5.35
C ALA A 132 -11.45 -3.27 -5.05
N GLY A 133 -11.81 -4.14 -4.08
CA GLY A 133 -13.20 -4.49 -3.77
C GLY A 133 -13.87 -5.30 -4.88
N LEU A 134 -14.98 -5.95 -4.57
CA LEU A 134 -15.74 -6.66 -5.58
C LEU A 134 -16.65 -5.70 -6.36
N ARG A 135 -16.89 -5.99 -7.63
CA ARG A 135 -17.98 -5.36 -8.38
C ARG A 135 -19.34 -5.91 -7.94
N PRO A 136 -20.44 -5.18 -8.16
CA PRO A 136 -21.78 -5.72 -7.98
C PRO A 136 -21.92 -7.08 -8.67
N PHE A 137 -22.57 -8.04 -8.03
CA PHE A 137 -22.67 -9.39 -8.59
C PHE A 137 -23.38 -9.44 -9.94
N ASP A 138 -24.36 -8.53 -10.18
CA ASP A 138 -25.02 -8.43 -11.48
C ASP A 138 -24.06 -7.98 -12.60
N ASP A 139 -23.07 -7.15 -12.29
CA ASP A 139 -22.03 -6.76 -13.26
C ASP A 139 -21.09 -7.92 -13.55
N THR A 140 -20.77 -8.73 -12.52
CA THR A 140 -19.99 -9.98 -12.70
C THR A 140 -20.75 -10.96 -13.60
N ARG A 141 -22.07 -11.11 -13.41
CA ARG A 141 -22.91 -11.95 -14.25
C ARG A 141 -22.95 -11.47 -15.71
N ALA A 142 -23.18 -10.17 -15.91
CA ALA A 142 -23.19 -9.58 -17.25
C ALA A 142 -21.85 -9.76 -17.97
N LEU A 143 -20.73 -9.64 -17.24
CA LEU A 143 -19.40 -9.88 -17.79
C LEU A 143 -19.19 -11.35 -18.15
N ALA A 144 -19.63 -12.30 -17.31
CA ALA A 144 -19.54 -13.73 -17.60
C ALA A 144 -20.37 -14.11 -18.86
N GLU A 145 -21.54 -13.51 -19.02
CA GLU A 145 -22.38 -13.67 -20.22
C GLU A 145 -21.69 -13.08 -21.45
N LEU A 146 -21.01 -11.92 -21.33
CA LEU A 146 -20.27 -11.28 -22.43
C LEU A 146 -19.07 -12.13 -22.88
N LEU A 147 -18.35 -12.75 -21.94
CA LEU A 147 -17.19 -13.59 -22.22
C LEU A 147 -17.59 -14.95 -22.84
N ASP A 148 -18.83 -15.40 -22.64
CA ASP A 148 -19.41 -16.64 -23.19
C ASP A 148 -18.55 -17.90 -22.91
N VAL A 149 -17.91 -17.96 -21.72
CA VAL A 149 -17.17 -19.14 -21.27
C VAL A 149 -18.14 -20.04 -20.47
N GLU A 150 -18.52 -21.20 -21.00
CA GLU A 150 -19.55 -22.09 -20.44
C GLU A 150 -19.29 -22.45 -18.98
N ALA A 151 -18.05 -22.76 -18.61
CA ALA A 151 -17.71 -23.10 -17.22
C ALA A 151 -17.89 -21.88 -16.29
N LEU A 152 -17.48 -20.67 -16.70
CA LEU A 152 -17.66 -19.46 -15.90
C LEU A 152 -19.13 -19.11 -15.74
N THR A 153 -19.90 -19.11 -16.83
CA THR A 153 -21.35 -18.83 -16.79
C THR A 153 -22.09 -19.85 -15.93
N GLY A 154 -21.68 -21.12 -15.97
CA GLY A 154 -22.21 -22.18 -15.10
C GLY A 154 -21.95 -21.91 -13.61
N HIS A 155 -20.75 -21.55 -13.23
CA HIS A 155 -20.42 -21.18 -11.84
C HIS A 155 -21.18 -19.95 -11.35
N VAL A 156 -21.27 -18.91 -12.18
CA VAL A 156 -22.01 -17.67 -11.86
C VAL A 156 -23.51 -17.97 -11.70
N ALA A 157 -24.10 -18.78 -12.60
CA ALA A 157 -25.49 -19.17 -12.51
C ALA A 157 -25.78 -19.98 -11.24
N ALA A 158 -24.90 -20.91 -10.87
CA ALA A 158 -25.02 -21.68 -9.62
C ALA A 158 -24.95 -20.78 -8.38
N ALA A 159 -24.03 -19.79 -8.37
CA ALA A 159 -23.88 -18.84 -7.28
C ALA A 159 -25.10 -17.92 -7.10
N THR A 160 -25.83 -17.61 -8.16
CA THR A 160 -27.03 -16.73 -8.13
C THR A 160 -28.10 -17.22 -7.15
N ALA A 161 -28.18 -18.52 -6.89
CA ALA A 161 -29.15 -19.11 -5.96
C ALA A 161 -28.75 -18.96 -4.47
N ALA A 162 -27.54 -18.58 -4.17
CA ALA A 162 -27.04 -18.42 -2.80
C ALA A 162 -27.53 -17.10 -2.16
N SER A 163 -27.56 -17.07 -0.82
CA SER A 163 -27.88 -15.86 -0.05
C SER A 163 -26.82 -14.75 -0.22
N GLU A 164 -25.57 -15.14 -0.44
CA GLU A 164 -24.42 -14.27 -0.71
C GLU A 164 -23.73 -14.71 -2.02
N PRO A 165 -24.26 -14.31 -3.19
CA PRO A 165 -23.81 -14.83 -4.46
C PRO A 165 -22.32 -14.58 -4.76
N ALA A 166 -21.80 -13.40 -4.42
CA ALA A 166 -20.39 -13.07 -4.61
C ALA A 166 -19.46 -13.97 -3.80
N ARG A 167 -19.82 -14.21 -2.53
CA ARG A 167 -19.08 -15.14 -1.65
C ARG A 167 -19.12 -16.57 -2.16
N ALA A 168 -20.29 -17.02 -2.59
CA ALA A 168 -20.47 -18.37 -3.13
C ALA A 168 -19.66 -18.59 -4.41
N LEU A 169 -19.63 -17.60 -5.30
CA LEU A 169 -18.79 -17.64 -6.51
C LEU A 169 -17.31 -17.71 -6.16
N LEU A 170 -16.83 -16.80 -5.31
CA LEU A 170 -15.42 -16.76 -4.90
C LEU A 170 -15.00 -18.09 -4.25
N ALA A 171 -15.82 -18.63 -3.34
CA ALA A 171 -15.60 -19.94 -2.73
C ALA A 171 -15.50 -21.05 -3.78
N THR A 172 -16.44 -21.08 -4.74
CA THR A 172 -16.44 -22.08 -5.81
C THR A 172 -15.17 -22.02 -6.63
N LEU A 173 -14.77 -20.83 -7.11
CA LEU A 173 -13.60 -20.65 -7.95
C LEU A 173 -12.30 -21.09 -7.24
N LEU A 174 -12.16 -20.74 -5.98
CA LEU A 174 -10.94 -21.02 -5.21
C LEU A 174 -10.86 -22.48 -4.72
N HIS A 175 -11.99 -23.23 -4.65
CA HIS A 175 -12.00 -24.65 -4.31
C HIS A 175 -11.98 -25.59 -5.51
N LEU A 176 -11.99 -25.10 -6.75
CA LEU A 176 -11.77 -25.93 -7.93
C LEU A 176 -10.43 -26.67 -7.82
N SER A 177 -10.31 -27.82 -8.42
CA SER A 177 -9.02 -28.51 -8.55
C SER A 177 -8.03 -27.66 -9.35
N ALA A 178 -6.73 -27.88 -9.18
CA ALA A 178 -5.71 -27.12 -9.88
C ALA A 178 -5.84 -27.18 -11.41
N ASP A 179 -6.25 -28.31 -11.95
CA ASP A 179 -6.49 -28.48 -13.39
C ASP A 179 -7.71 -27.68 -13.85
N GLU A 180 -8.83 -27.74 -13.10
CA GLU A 180 -10.04 -26.96 -13.40
C GLU A 180 -9.77 -25.45 -13.30
N GLN A 181 -9.02 -25.00 -12.29
CA GLN A 181 -8.60 -23.60 -12.15
C GLN A 181 -7.78 -23.13 -13.36
N ALA A 182 -6.80 -23.94 -13.75
CA ALA A 182 -5.93 -23.63 -14.88
C ALA A 182 -6.68 -23.60 -16.21
N ASP A 183 -7.57 -24.55 -16.46
CA ASP A 183 -8.35 -24.62 -17.71
C ASP A 183 -9.37 -23.48 -17.78
N LEU A 184 -9.99 -23.12 -16.64
CA LEU A 184 -10.89 -21.97 -16.55
C LEU A 184 -10.15 -20.65 -16.81
N ALA A 185 -8.98 -20.47 -16.21
CA ALA A 185 -8.14 -19.28 -16.40
C ALA A 185 -7.74 -19.13 -17.88
N ASP A 186 -7.28 -20.21 -18.54
CA ASP A 186 -6.93 -20.19 -19.97
C ASP A 186 -8.14 -19.82 -20.84
N ALA A 187 -9.30 -20.42 -20.60
CA ALA A 187 -10.51 -20.14 -21.38
C ALA A 187 -10.97 -18.68 -21.22
N VAL A 188 -10.92 -18.17 -19.99
CA VAL A 188 -11.29 -16.79 -19.65
C VAL A 188 -10.32 -15.79 -20.31
N VAL A 189 -9.02 -16.02 -20.23
CA VAL A 189 -8.02 -15.12 -20.87
C VAL A 189 -8.20 -15.07 -22.38
N GLU A 190 -8.42 -16.21 -23.03
CA GLU A 190 -8.69 -16.26 -24.48
C GLU A 190 -9.97 -15.52 -24.86
N ALA A 191 -11.03 -15.61 -24.05
CA ALA A 191 -12.26 -14.86 -24.24
C ALA A 191 -12.08 -13.34 -24.01
N CYS A 192 -11.17 -12.93 -23.12
CA CYS A 192 -10.86 -11.52 -22.87
C CYS A 192 -10.10 -10.85 -24.04
N ARG A 193 -9.22 -11.57 -24.75
CA ARG A 193 -8.33 -11.01 -25.79
C ARG A 193 -9.04 -10.15 -26.85
N PRO A 194 -10.13 -10.59 -27.49
CA PRO A 194 -10.80 -9.79 -28.51
C PRO A 194 -11.49 -8.53 -27.94
N LEU A 195 -11.82 -8.52 -26.68
CA LEU A 195 -12.52 -7.43 -25.98
C LEU A 195 -11.56 -6.45 -25.28
N ALA A 196 -10.34 -6.88 -24.97
CA ALA A 196 -9.32 -6.13 -24.24
C ALA A 196 -9.08 -4.71 -24.80
N PRO A 197 -9.02 -4.45 -26.12
CA PRO A 197 -8.78 -3.10 -26.64
C PRO A 197 -9.85 -2.06 -26.29
N ALA A 198 -11.07 -2.51 -25.95
CA ALA A 198 -12.19 -1.63 -25.61
C ALA A 198 -12.47 -1.58 -24.09
N GLU A 199 -11.99 -2.57 -23.35
CA GLU A 199 -12.32 -2.80 -21.94
C GLU A 199 -11.05 -2.84 -21.08
N PRO A 200 -10.66 -1.73 -20.38
CA PRO A 200 -9.42 -1.65 -19.65
C PRO A 200 -9.21 -2.76 -18.59
N ALA A 201 -10.28 -3.24 -17.94
CA ALA A 201 -10.20 -4.33 -16.98
C ALA A 201 -9.78 -5.65 -17.66
N LEU A 202 -10.29 -5.93 -18.86
CA LEU A 202 -9.94 -7.13 -19.62
C LEU A 202 -8.54 -7.03 -20.21
N ASP A 203 -8.11 -5.83 -20.64
CA ASP A 203 -6.73 -5.57 -21.04
C ASP A 203 -5.76 -5.86 -19.89
N ALA A 204 -6.08 -5.40 -18.68
CA ALA A 204 -5.29 -5.68 -17.49
C ALA A 204 -5.18 -7.21 -17.24
N VAL A 205 -6.29 -7.95 -17.30
CA VAL A 205 -6.28 -9.41 -17.11
C VAL A 205 -5.41 -10.12 -18.14
N VAL A 206 -5.51 -9.72 -19.43
CA VAL A 206 -4.67 -10.30 -20.50
C VAL A 206 -3.18 -10.03 -20.28
N ARG A 207 -2.81 -8.82 -19.85
CA ARG A 207 -1.41 -8.48 -19.53
C ARG A 207 -0.90 -9.23 -18.29
N ILE A 208 -1.74 -9.36 -17.25
CA ILE A 208 -1.39 -10.08 -16.03
C ILE A 208 -1.21 -11.58 -16.30
N ALA A 209 -1.98 -12.16 -17.24
CA ALA A 209 -1.85 -13.55 -17.64
C ALA A 209 -0.47 -13.90 -18.24
N GLU A 210 0.26 -12.92 -18.81
CA GLU A 210 1.63 -13.12 -19.28
C GLU A 210 2.61 -13.38 -18.12
N GLN A 211 2.31 -12.86 -16.94
CA GLN A 211 3.13 -12.97 -15.73
C GLN A 211 2.67 -14.13 -14.85
N HIS A 212 1.37 -14.39 -14.81
CA HIS A 212 0.72 -15.41 -13.99
C HIS A 212 -0.15 -16.34 -14.87
N PRO A 213 0.47 -17.10 -15.80
CA PRO A 213 -0.30 -17.96 -16.70
C PRO A 213 -1.03 -19.04 -15.89
N ARG A 214 -2.28 -19.28 -16.27
CA ARG A 214 -3.12 -20.33 -15.68
C ARG A 214 -3.46 -20.15 -14.19
N ASP A 215 -3.25 -18.97 -13.62
CA ASP A 215 -3.58 -18.66 -12.22
C ASP A 215 -5.07 -18.31 -12.09
N ILE A 216 -5.77 -18.94 -11.15
CA ILE A 216 -7.20 -18.66 -10.89
C ILE A 216 -7.44 -17.20 -10.50
N GLY A 217 -6.44 -16.50 -9.99
CA GLY A 217 -6.51 -15.07 -9.72
C GLY A 217 -6.93 -14.25 -10.93
N LEU A 218 -6.63 -14.69 -12.16
CA LEU A 218 -7.10 -14.04 -13.39
C LEU A 218 -8.62 -14.01 -13.50
N VAL A 219 -9.28 -15.08 -13.05
CA VAL A 219 -10.75 -15.18 -12.97
C VAL A 219 -11.29 -14.38 -11.78
N VAL A 220 -10.60 -14.43 -10.63
CA VAL A 220 -10.94 -13.63 -9.45
C VAL A 220 -10.92 -12.13 -9.76
N LEU A 221 -9.92 -11.62 -10.52
CA LEU A 221 -9.88 -10.23 -10.94
C LEU A 221 -11.15 -9.78 -11.68
N LEU A 222 -11.80 -10.66 -12.44
CA LEU A 222 -13.05 -10.33 -13.14
C LEU A 222 -14.23 -10.11 -12.18
N THR A 223 -14.15 -10.59 -10.95
CA THR A 223 -15.14 -10.31 -9.90
C THR A 223 -14.84 -9.01 -9.15
N MET A 224 -13.67 -8.41 -9.39
CA MET A 224 -13.21 -7.20 -8.70
C MET A 224 -13.42 -5.94 -9.55
N ARG A 225 -13.46 -4.78 -8.90
CA ARG A 225 -13.47 -3.49 -9.58
C ARG A 225 -12.07 -3.11 -10.03
N HIS A 226 -11.93 -2.78 -11.29
CA HIS A 226 -10.73 -2.20 -11.87
C HIS A 226 -10.78 -0.67 -11.69
N VAL A 227 -9.77 -0.11 -11.03
CA VAL A 227 -9.68 1.32 -10.72
C VAL A 227 -8.30 1.84 -11.15
N VAL A 228 -8.26 3.07 -11.65
CA VAL A 228 -7.00 3.79 -11.89
C VAL A 228 -7.00 5.05 -11.04
N LEU A 229 -6.20 5.06 -9.99
CA LEU A 229 -5.94 6.25 -9.21
C LEU A 229 -5.05 7.20 -10.00
N ARG A 230 -5.44 8.47 -10.10
CA ARG A 230 -4.67 9.51 -10.78
C ARG A 230 -3.66 10.15 -9.82
N PRO A 231 -2.59 10.77 -10.31
CA PRO A 231 -1.65 11.51 -9.45
C PRO A 231 -2.39 12.47 -8.52
N GLY A 232 -2.17 12.30 -7.22
CA GLY A 232 -2.85 13.08 -6.17
C GLY A 232 -4.12 12.45 -5.59
N ASP A 233 -4.65 11.39 -6.20
CA ASP A 233 -5.73 10.62 -5.59
C ASP A 233 -5.21 9.84 -4.37
N TYR A 234 -6.04 9.76 -3.36
CA TYR A 234 -5.83 8.95 -2.16
C TYR A 234 -6.94 7.91 -2.04
N ALA A 235 -6.61 6.73 -1.57
CA ALA A 235 -7.58 5.68 -1.31
C ALA A 235 -7.24 4.95 -0.01
N PHE A 236 -8.22 4.82 0.89
CA PHE A 236 -8.11 4.04 2.12
C PHE A 236 -8.62 2.62 1.89
N VAL A 237 -7.80 1.64 2.26
CA VAL A 237 -8.08 0.20 2.14
C VAL A 237 -8.23 -0.37 3.55
N ASP A 238 -9.47 -0.60 3.94
CA ASP A 238 -9.75 -1.16 5.26
C ASP A 238 -9.53 -2.68 5.30
N ALA A 239 -9.50 -3.23 6.50
CA ALA A 239 -9.45 -4.68 6.70
C ALA A 239 -10.56 -5.40 5.91
N GLY A 240 -10.25 -6.59 5.39
CA GLY A 240 -11.17 -7.43 4.62
C GLY A 240 -11.29 -7.07 3.13
N VAL A 241 -10.89 -5.90 2.70
CA VAL A 241 -11.04 -5.50 1.30
C VAL A 241 -10.04 -6.24 0.42
N LEU A 242 -10.56 -7.01 -0.55
CA LEU A 242 -9.74 -7.65 -1.58
C LEU A 242 -9.11 -6.59 -2.48
N HIS A 243 -7.79 -6.68 -2.70
CA HIS A 243 -7.08 -5.75 -3.56
C HIS A 243 -5.84 -6.38 -4.21
N ALA A 244 -5.44 -5.82 -5.37
CA ALA A 244 -4.22 -6.17 -6.09
C ALA A 244 -3.70 -4.96 -6.86
N GLY A 245 -2.54 -4.43 -6.47
CA GLY A 245 -1.83 -3.43 -7.25
C GLY A 245 -1.32 -4.03 -8.55
N VAL A 246 -1.47 -3.33 -9.67
CA VAL A 246 -1.06 -3.83 -10.99
C VAL A 246 0.20 -3.13 -11.48
N ARG A 247 0.19 -1.80 -11.53
CA ARG A 247 1.35 -0.99 -11.95
C ARG A 247 1.16 0.47 -11.59
N GLY A 248 2.26 1.19 -11.54
CA GLY A 248 2.30 2.62 -11.21
C GLY A 248 3.16 2.87 -9.97
N VAL A 249 3.07 4.05 -9.38
CA VAL A 249 3.85 4.43 -8.21
C VAL A 249 2.94 5.06 -7.17
N VAL A 250 3.02 4.58 -5.94
CA VAL A 250 2.25 5.13 -4.81
C VAL A 250 3.14 5.34 -3.59
N VAL A 251 2.78 6.33 -2.79
CA VAL A 251 3.13 6.36 -1.37
C VAL A 251 2.07 5.55 -0.64
N GLU A 252 2.49 4.50 0.03
CA GLU A 252 1.64 3.64 0.84
C GLU A 252 1.92 3.90 2.32
N ILE A 253 0.87 4.02 3.12
CA ILE A 253 0.96 3.99 4.58
C ILE A 253 0.07 2.87 5.10
N LEU A 254 0.57 2.09 6.05
CA LEU A 254 -0.13 0.92 6.56
C LEU A 254 0.17 0.71 8.05
N ALA A 255 -0.65 -0.10 8.71
CA ALA A 255 -0.30 -0.61 10.03
C ALA A 255 0.98 -1.46 9.94
N ASN A 256 1.85 -1.35 10.94
CA ASN A 256 3.14 -2.06 10.98
C ASN A 256 2.94 -3.55 11.32
N SER A 257 2.32 -4.29 10.40
CA SER A 257 1.95 -5.71 10.49
C SER A 257 2.14 -6.41 9.14
N ASP A 258 2.50 -7.70 9.18
CA ASP A 258 2.64 -8.56 7.99
C ASP A 258 1.41 -9.44 7.73
N ASN A 259 0.34 -9.27 8.48
CA ASN A 259 -0.86 -10.09 8.37
C ASN A 259 -1.50 -9.98 6.98
N VAL A 260 -1.58 -11.10 6.26
CA VAL A 260 -2.09 -11.15 4.88
C VAL A 260 -2.67 -12.52 4.56
N VAL A 261 -3.80 -12.54 3.85
CA VAL A 261 -4.36 -13.72 3.20
C VAL A 261 -4.48 -13.45 1.71
N ARG A 262 -4.14 -14.45 0.88
CA ARG A 262 -4.09 -14.30 -0.58
C ARG A 262 -5.24 -15.01 -1.27
N ALA A 263 -5.60 -14.52 -2.47
CA ALA A 263 -6.68 -15.05 -3.29
C ALA A 263 -6.25 -15.41 -4.73
N GLY A 264 -4.97 -15.27 -5.07
CA GLY A 264 -4.45 -15.57 -6.41
C GLY A 264 -3.28 -14.72 -6.81
N LEU A 265 -2.77 -14.89 -8.04
CA LEU A 265 -1.57 -14.26 -8.60
C LEU A 265 -0.35 -14.50 -7.71
N THR A 266 -0.19 -15.73 -7.23
CA THR A 266 0.87 -16.06 -6.27
C THR A 266 1.20 -17.55 -6.29
N PRO A 267 2.50 -17.92 -6.20
CA PRO A 267 2.88 -19.31 -5.96
C PRO A 267 2.75 -19.74 -4.49
N LYS A 268 2.41 -18.79 -3.58
CA LYS A 268 2.27 -19.07 -2.15
C LYS A 268 0.93 -19.75 -1.88
N HIS A 269 0.86 -20.47 -0.75
CA HIS A 269 -0.38 -21.12 -0.30
C HIS A 269 -1.52 -20.09 -0.15
N ILE A 270 -2.71 -20.47 -0.59
CA ILE A 270 -3.96 -19.72 -0.43
C ILE A 270 -4.80 -20.47 0.62
N ASP A 271 -5.05 -19.82 1.75
CA ASP A 271 -5.99 -20.29 2.75
C ASP A 271 -7.37 -19.76 2.41
N VAL A 272 -8.14 -20.56 1.67
CA VAL A 272 -9.46 -20.17 1.14
C VAL A 272 -10.46 -19.94 2.27
N ASP A 273 -10.47 -20.79 3.28
CA ASP A 273 -11.41 -20.67 4.40
C ASP A 273 -11.14 -19.41 5.20
N GLU A 274 -9.88 -19.10 5.46
CA GLU A 274 -9.50 -17.88 6.15
C GLU A 274 -9.78 -16.63 5.30
N LEU A 275 -9.50 -16.68 4.00
CA LEU A 275 -9.85 -15.60 3.09
C LEU A 275 -11.35 -15.29 3.14
N LEU A 276 -12.19 -16.31 2.99
CA LEU A 276 -13.63 -16.15 3.03
C LEU A 276 -14.16 -15.70 4.40
N ARG A 277 -13.45 -16.03 5.48
CA ARG A 277 -13.78 -15.58 6.83
C ARG A 277 -13.56 -14.07 7.01
N ILE A 278 -12.44 -13.53 6.49
CA ILE A 278 -12.06 -12.12 6.68
C ILE A 278 -12.53 -11.18 5.57
N ALA A 279 -12.89 -11.71 4.38
CA ALA A 279 -13.23 -10.87 3.24
C ALA A 279 -14.51 -10.06 3.47
N ASP A 280 -14.39 -8.74 3.41
CA ASP A 280 -15.50 -7.79 3.30
C ASP A 280 -15.82 -7.60 1.81
N LEU A 281 -16.86 -8.31 1.34
CA LEU A 281 -17.20 -8.36 -0.09
C LEU A 281 -18.12 -7.21 -0.54
N ASP A 282 -18.62 -6.42 0.41
CA ASP A 282 -19.53 -5.30 0.15
C ASP A 282 -18.80 -3.95 0.07
N ARG A 283 -17.64 -3.87 0.73
CA ARG A 283 -16.90 -2.61 0.80
C ARG A 283 -16.23 -2.27 -0.53
N GLN A 284 -16.41 -1.03 -0.94
CA GLN A 284 -15.80 -0.45 -2.13
C GLN A 284 -14.65 0.48 -1.75
N ILE A 285 -13.65 0.60 -2.62
CA ILE A 285 -12.60 1.61 -2.52
C ILE A 285 -12.94 2.72 -3.51
N GLU A 286 -13.01 3.94 -3.02
CA GLU A 286 -13.22 5.14 -3.82
C GLU A 286 -12.07 6.13 -3.58
N PRO A 287 -11.62 6.85 -4.62
CA PRO A 287 -10.66 7.93 -4.42
C PRO A 287 -11.25 9.00 -3.50
N GLU A 288 -10.50 9.35 -2.47
CA GLU A 288 -10.87 10.35 -1.50
C GLU A 288 -10.05 11.63 -1.67
N ARG A 289 -10.63 12.76 -1.30
CA ARG A 289 -9.95 14.03 -1.32
C ARG A 289 -9.47 14.41 0.07
N GLY A 290 -8.23 14.87 0.15
CA GLY A 290 -7.72 15.44 1.37
C GLY A 290 -8.29 16.83 1.65
N VAL A 291 -8.27 17.22 2.91
CA VAL A 291 -8.68 18.55 3.40
C VAL A 291 -7.43 19.35 3.72
N LEU A 292 -7.36 20.58 3.19
CA LEU A 292 -6.27 21.48 3.49
C LEU A 292 -6.45 22.07 4.90
N ASP A 293 -5.47 21.84 5.73
CA ASP A 293 -5.39 22.31 7.11
C ASP A 293 -3.99 22.79 7.43
N GLU A 294 -3.83 24.06 7.83
CA GLU A 294 -2.56 24.72 8.20
C GLU A 294 -1.40 24.45 7.21
N GLY A 295 -1.70 24.39 5.92
CA GLY A 295 -0.70 24.18 4.85
C GLY A 295 -0.44 22.70 4.51
N TRP A 296 -1.03 21.76 5.22
CA TRP A 296 -1.01 20.35 4.95
C TRP A 296 -2.33 19.87 4.35
N THR A 297 -2.27 19.02 3.36
CA THR A 297 -3.43 18.24 2.91
C THR A 297 -3.51 16.99 3.77
N CYS A 298 -4.56 16.89 4.57
CA CYS A 298 -4.82 15.77 5.48
C CYS A 298 -5.79 14.79 4.82
N PHE A 299 -5.48 13.50 4.86
CA PHE A 299 -6.32 12.45 4.28
C PHE A 299 -7.09 11.70 5.36
N PRO A 300 -8.35 11.31 5.08
CA PRO A 300 -9.15 10.54 6.02
C PRO A 300 -8.57 9.12 6.19
N ALA A 301 -8.56 8.64 7.42
CA ALA A 301 -8.19 7.26 7.75
C ALA A 301 -8.95 6.82 9.00
N SER A 302 -9.82 5.82 8.86
CA SER A 302 -10.62 5.28 9.97
C SER A 302 -9.81 4.21 10.73
N THR A 303 -8.61 4.56 11.17
CA THR A 303 -7.70 3.62 11.83
C THR A 303 -6.88 4.32 12.92
N PRO A 304 -6.59 3.63 14.04
CA PRO A 304 -5.69 4.16 15.06
C PRO A 304 -4.21 4.03 14.70
N TYR A 305 -3.87 3.28 13.66
CA TYR A 305 -2.48 2.95 13.35
C TYR A 305 -1.76 4.09 12.65
N PHE A 306 -2.44 4.78 11.72
CA PHE A 306 -1.78 5.81 10.92
C PHE A 306 -2.68 6.95 10.48
N ARG A 307 -2.03 8.03 10.09
CA ARG A 307 -2.56 9.18 9.33
C ARG A 307 -1.51 9.65 8.34
N LEU A 308 -1.93 9.97 7.13
CA LEU A 308 -1.08 10.55 6.11
C LEU A 308 -1.45 12.02 5.87
N ARG A 309 -0.42 12.85 5.73
CA ARG A 309 -0.53 14.22 5.24
C ARG A 309 0.49 14.46 4.15
N THR A 310 0.22 15.40 3.26
CA THR A 310 1.19 15.87 2.26
C THR A 310 1.17 17.39 2.16
N ALA A 311 2.32 17.95 1.81
CA ALA A 311 2.43 19.37 1.51
C ALA A 311 3.41 19.60 0.36
N THR A 312 3.09 20.60 -0.49
CA THR A 312 4.04 21.17 -1.44
C THR A 312 4.61 22.43 -0.81
N LEU A 313 5.91 22.45 -0.54
CA LEU A 313 6.52 23.51 0.22
C LEU A 313 6.60 24.82 -0.58
N ALA A 314 6.12 25.89 0.04
CA ALA A 314 6.41 27.27 -0.37
C ALA A 314 7.81 27.68 0.16
N PRO A 315 8.33 28.88 -0.22
CA PRO A 315 9.58 29.38 0.33
C PRO A 315 9.55 29.57 1.86
N ASP A 316 8.37 29.70 2.44
CA ASP A 316 8.18 29.87 3.87
C ASP A 316 8.30 28.54 4.63
N THR A 317 8.60 28.65 5.91
CA THR A 317 8.68 27.54 6.84
C THR A 317 7.28 27.04 7.20
N LEU A 318 7.07 25.72 7.12
CA LEU A 318 5.79 25.07 7.46
C LEU A 318 5.92 24.30 8.79
N PRO A 319 5.06 24.54 9.81
CA PRO A 319 5.05 23.74 11.02
C PRO A 319 4.76 22.26 10.74
N VAL A 320 5.45 21.34 11.43
CA VAL A 320 5.18 19.92 11.37
C VAL A 320 4.20 19.54 12.47
N PRO A 321 2.94 19.19 12.17
CA PRO A 321 1.91 18.96 13.19
C PRO A 321 2.13 17.67 13.98
N GLY A 322 1.43 17.53 15.14
CA GLY A 322 1.42 16.32 15.97
C GLY A 322 2.68 16.19 16.83
N GLU A 323 3.11 17.25 17.51
CA GLU A 323 4.33 17.23 18.33
C GLU A 323 4.31 16.21 19.47
N ASP A 324 3.14 15.86 19.97
CA ASP A 324 2.90 14.89 21.02
C ASP A 324 3.04 13.41 20.57
N GLN A 325 3.26 13.18 19.28
CA GLN A 325 3.29 11.85 18.65
C GLN A 325 4.59 11.61 17.87
N PRO A 326 5.03 10.34 17.69
CA PRO A 326 6.11 10.00 16.79
C PRO A 326 5.66 10.23 15.33
N ARG A 327 6.56 10.76 14.50
CA ARG A 327 6.25 11.08 13.09
C ARG A 327 7.43 10.75 12.19
N ILE A 328 7.13 10.40 10.94
CA ILE A 328 8.13 10.32 9.86
C ILE A 328 7.77 11.34 8.80
N LEU A 329 8.64 12.31 8.57
CA LEU A 329 8.57 13.21 7.43
C LEU A 329 9.43 12.61 6.31
N PHE A 330 8.84 12.41 5.14
CA PHE A 330 9.47 11.86 3.95
C PHE A 330 9.59 12.94 2.87
N ALA A 331 10.78 13.12 2.30
CA ALA A 331 11.03 14.05 1.19
C ALA A 331 10.98 13.31 -0.15
N LEU A 332 10.20 13.83 -1.11
CA LEU A 332 9.99 13.16 -2.40
C LEU A 332 10.79 13.77 -3.55
N ASP A 333 10.54 15.03 -3.90
CA ASP A 333 10.95 15.59 -5.21
C ASP A 333 12.25 16.41 -5.14
N ALA A 334 12.58 16.94 -3.96
CA ALA A 334 13.77 17.77 -3.75
C ALA A 334 14.16 17.75 -2.27
N PRO A 335 15.41 18.11 -1.92
CA PRO A 335 15.85 18.13 -0.53
C PRO A 335 15.11 19.20 0.28
N VAL A 336 14.86 18.87 1.55
CA VAL A 336 14.25 19.78 2.52
C VAL A 336 15.09 19.83 3.80
N GLU A 337 14.85 20.86 4.61
CA GLU A 337 15.40 20.97 5.96
C GLU A 337 14.29 20.83 6.99
N VAL A 338 14.48 19.93 7.95
CA VAL A 338 13.64 19.81 9.14
C VAL A 338 14.37 20.50 10.28
N VAL A 339 13.76 21.57 10.81
CA VAL A 339 14.35 22.46 11.81
C VAL A 339 13.66 22.23 13.14
N GLY A 340 14.38 21.75 14.14
CA GLY A 340 13.91 21.61 15.52
C GLY A 340 14.57 22.63 16.46
N SER A 341 14.30 22.53 17.76
CA SER A 341 14.77 23.46 18.79
C SER A 341 16.31 23.50 18.96
N GLY A 342 17.02 22.44 18.59
CA GLY A 342 18.48 22.34 18.80
C GLY A 342 19.27 21.82 17.61
N ALA A 343 18.61 21.44 16.51
CA ALA A 343 19.25 20.86 15.35
C ALA A 343 18.47 21.13 14.06
N THR A 344 19.18 21.11 12.94
CA THR A 344 18.58 21.07 11.60
C THR A 344 19.04 19.81 10.91
N VAL A 345 18.09 19.05 10.33
CA VAL A 345 18.34 17.82 9.58
C VAL A 345 18.00 18.09 8.11
N ARG A 346 18.98 17.90 7.24
CA ARG A 346 18.76 17.94 5.79
C ARG A 346 18.32 16.55 5.34
N VAL A 347 17.17 16.50 4.68
CA VAL A 347 16.51 15.28 4.19
C VAL A 347 16.56 15.32 2.67
N ALA A 348 17.28 14.39 2.06
CA ALA A 348 17.35 14.26 0.60
C ALA A 348 16.11 13.52 0.06
N PRO A 349 15.81 13.60 -1.26
CA PRO A 349 14.77 12.80 -1.88
C PRO A 349 14.93 11.31 -1.58
N GLY A 350 13.83 10.66 -1.20
CA GLY A 350 13.82 9.25 -0.80
C GLY A 350 14.25 8.98 0.65
N GLN A 351 14.70 10.00 1.39
CA GLN A 351 15.01 9.88 2.82
C GLN A 351 13.85 10.36 3.69
N GLY A 352 13.91 9.97 4.96
CA GLY A 352 12.97 10.42 5.99
C GLY A 352 13.66 11.14 7.15
N CYS A 353 12.87 11.89 7.92
CA CYS A 353 13.25 12.40 9.22
C CYS A 353 12.27 11.88 10.26
N PHE A 354 12.75 11.09 11.22
CA PHE A 354 11.98 10.64 12.35
C PHE A 354 11.99 11.71 13.44
N LEU A 355 10.80 12.04 13.92
CA LEU A 355 10.55 12.96 15.02
C LEU A 355 9.96 12.14 16.16
N GLU A 356 10.61 12.16 17.33
CA GLU A 356 10.10 11.52 18.55
C GLU A 356 8.89 12.29 19.11
N ALA A 357 8.10 11.67 19.95
CA ALA A 357 7.04 12.36 20.66
C ALA A 357 7.64 13.50 21.53
N GLY A 358 7.00 14.67 21.52
CA GLY A 358 7.47 15.88 22.21
C GLY A 358 8.41 16.77 21.40
N GLU A 359 8.82 16.36 20.19
CA GLU A 359 9.69 17.20 19.36
C GLU A 359 8.90 18.18 18.50
N GLN A 360 9.12 19.48 18.72
CA GLN A 360 8.63 20.53 17.82
C GLN A 360 9.56 20.69 16.62
N ALA A 361 8.98 20.77 15.43
CA ALA A 361 9.75 20.95 14.20
C ALA A 361 9.00 21.78 13.17
N TYR A 362 9.78 22.32 12.25
CA TYR A 362 9.33 22.99 11.04
C TYR A 362 10.03 22.37 9.84
N VAL A 363 9.38 22.38 8.69
CA VAL A 363 10.00 21.97 7.42
C VAL A 363 10.07 23.15 6.46
N ARG A 364 11.16 23.24 5.71
CA ARG A 364 11.35 24.26 4.65
C ARG A 364 12.07 23.66 3.45
N ALA A 365 11.83 24.25 2.28
CA ALA A 365 12.59 23.94 1.08
C ALA A 365 14.06 24.39 1.27
N VAL A 366 14.99 23.60 0.74
CA VAL A 366 16.39 24.05 0.61
C VAL A 366 16.46 24.98 -0.58
N ALA A 367 16.88 26.23 -0.33
CA ALA A 367 17.09 27.19 -1.42
C ALA A 367 18.19 26.67 -2.36
N PRO A 368 17.97 26.65 -3.69
CA PRO A 368 19.04 26.33 -4.62
C PRO A 368 20.09 27.42 -4.57
N ASP A 369 21.38 27.06 -4.58
CA ASP A 369 22.46 28.00 -4.64
C ASP A 369 22.35 28.86 -5.90
N GLY A 370 21.90 30.10 -5.78
CA GLY A 370 22.09 31.18 -6.74
C GLY A 370 21.20 31.27 -7.96
N ALA A 371 20.06 30.57 -8.06
CA ALA A 371 19.16 30.70 -9.20
C ALA A 371 17.69 30.86 -8.78
N VAL A 372 16.97 31.75 -9.48
CA VAL A 372 15.50 31.75 -9.54
C VAL A 372 15.11 30.44 -10.26
N SER A 373 14.58 29.48 -9.54
CA SER A 373 14.45 28.12 -10.02
C SER A 373 13.08 27.86 -10.61
N ASP A 374 13.07 27.37 -11.86
CA ASP A 374 11.99 26.60 -12.46
C ASP A 374 11.92 25.16 -11.87
N ALA A 375 12.71 24.86 -10.84
CA ALA A 375 12.71 23.55 -10.19
C ALA A 375 11.36 23.30 -9.50
N PRO A 376 10.83 22.06 -9.57
CA PRO A 376 9.59 21.71 -8.90
C PRO A 376 9.71 21.98 -7.38
N ARG A 377 8.65 22.53 -6.80
CA ARG A 377 8.60 22.74 -5.36
C ARG A 377 8.66 21.40 -4.63
N PRO A 378 9.47 21.28 -3.56
CA PRO A 378 9.56 20.06 -2.80
C PRO A 378 8.19 19.61 -2.28
N ARG A 379 7.86 18.35 -2.49
CA ARG A 379 6.69 17.70 -1.90
C ARG A 379 7.17 16.82 -0.76
N VAL A 380 6.46 16.89 0.35
CA VAL A 380 6.74 16.10 1.54
C VAL A 380 5.49 15.34 1.98
N PHE A 381 5.71 14.19 2.58
CA PHE A 381 4.69 13.40 3.24
C PHE A 381 4.98 13.33 4.74
N LEU A 382 3.94 13.35 5.54
CA LEU A 382 4.03 13.18 6.98
C LEU A 382 3.17 11.99 7.39
N ALA A 383 3.84 10.95 7.86
CA ALA A 383 3.23 9.79 8.48
C ALA A 383 3.20 9.99 9.99
N ALA A 384 2.06 9.77 10.60
CA ALA A 384 1.83 9.85 12.04
C ALA A 384 0.82 8.78 12.47
N PRO A 385 0.70 8.45 13.77
CA PRO A 385 -0.39 7.61 14.27
C PRO A 385 -1.76 8.23 13.99
N GLY A 386 -2.77 7.38 13.84
CA GLY A 386 -4.15 7.78 13.66
C GLY A 386 -4.82 8.21 14.97
N GLU A 387 -5.98 8.84 14.85
CA GLU A 387 -6.85 9.13 15.97
C GLU A 387 -7.55 7.86 16.47
N ALA A 388 -7.90 7.83 17.76
CA ALA A 388 -8.59 6.70 18.37
C ALA A 388 -10.06 6.66 18.02
#